data_8259098e9df7c1bd730c12da2dd9ee3a
#
_entry.id   8259098e9df7c1bd730c12da2dd9ee3a
#
_cell.length_a   1.000
_cell.length_b   1.000
_cell.length_c   1.000
_cell.angle_alpha   90.00
_cell.angle_beta   90.00
_cell.angle_gamma   90.00
#
_symmetry.space_group_name_H-M   'P 1'
#
loop_
_entity.id
_entity.type
_entity.pdbx_description
1 polymer ?
#
loop_
_entity_poly.entity_id
_entity_poly.type
_entity_poly.pdbx_seq_one_letter_code
_entity_poly.pdbx_strand_id
1 'polypeptide(L)'
;ICLDSVATGDAIIAAIKFFEAFLTFGKPLNEILASFKKYPQILTNIEVANAESILANKKFKNFCEKVQKEISEFDGKILVRKSGTESLLRILVEAKDSKVTEIHSKQLTDLAKDLA
;
A
#
# COMPACT_ATOMS: atom_id res chain seq x y z
N ILE A 1 10.10 7.97 -6.80
CA ILE A 1 11.13 8.97 -6.42
C ILE A 1 12.41 8.57 -7.12
N CYS A 2 13.00 9.48 -7.89
CA CYS A 2 14.29 9.30 -8.55
C CYS A 2 15.38 9.96 -7.70
N LEU A 3 15.91 9.23 -6.72
CA LEU A 3 16.83 9.76 -5.71
C LEU A 3 18.11 10.39 -6.31
N ASP A 4 18.55 9.91 -7.48
CA ASP A 4 19.70 10.48 -8.20
C ASP A 4 19.42 11.88 -8.78
N SER A 5 18.16 12.30 -8.84
CA SER A 5 17.72 13.56 -9.41
C SER A 5 17.11 14.49 -8.36
N VAL A 6 16.24 13.96 -7.50
CA VAL A 6 15.50 14.73 -6.50
C VAL A 6 15.04 13.84 -5.34
N ALA A 7 15.11 14.33 -4.12
CA ALA A 7 14.75 13.60 -2.90
C ALA A 7 13.23 13.55 -2.62
N THR A 8 12.40 14.18 -3.47
CA THR A 8 10.95 14.24 -3.33
C THR A 8 10.25 13.55 -4.50
N GLY A 9 8.94 13.36 -4.41
CA GLY A 9 8.12 12.89 -5.52
C GLY A 9 7.95 14.01 -6.55
N ASP A 10 8.53 13.84 -7.74
CA ASP A 10 8.39 14.76 -8.87
C ASP A 10 7.85 13.99 -10.08
N ALA A 11 6.64 14.33 -10.51
CA ALA A 11 5.97 13.65 -11.60
C ALA A 11 6.61 13.95 -12.96
N ILE A 12 7.19 15.13 -13.15
CA ILE A 12 7.83 15.52 -14.41
C ILE A 12 9.13 14.73 -14.59
N ILE A 13 9.97 14.69 -13.55
CA ILE A 13 11.20 13.89 -13.56
C ILE A 13 10.88 12.41 -13.76
N ALA A 14 9.85 11.89 -13.08
CA ALA A 14 9.42 10.51 -13.25
C ALA A 14 8.98 10.20 -14.69
N ALA A 15 8.25 11.13 -15.33
CA ALA A 15 7.85 10.99 -16.74
C ALA A 15 9.04 11.02 -17.68
N ILE A 16 9.99 11.93 -17.50
CA ILE A 16 11.21 12.01 -18.31
C ILE A 16 12.01 10.70 -18.19
N LYS A 17 12.23 10.22 -16.97
CA LYS A 17 12.93 8.96 -16.72
C LYS A 17 12.23 7.74 -17.31
N PHE A 18 10.89 7.74 -17.28
CA PHE A 18 10.11 6.70 -17.94
C PHE A 18 10.32 6.69 -19.46
N PHE A 19 10.27 7.86 -20.11
CA PHE A 19 10.49 7.95 -21.55
C PHE A 19 11.94 7.62 -21.94
N GLU A 20 12.93 8.05 -21.14
CA GLU A 20 14.33 7.68 -21.35
C GLU A 20 14.51 6.15 -21.32
N ALA A 21 13.97 5.49 -20.30
CA ALA A 21 13.99 4.04 -20.18
C ALA A 21 13.23 3.37 -21.34
N PHE A 22 12.04 3.85 -21.68
CA PHE A 22 11.22 3.32 -22.76
C PHE A 22 11.94 3.35 -24.11
N LEU A 23 12.57 4.48 -24.44
CA LEU A 23 13.34 4.63 -25.68
C LEU A 23 14.58 3.72 -25.70
N THR A 24 15.21 3.54 -24.54
CA THR A 24 16.39 2.66 -24.41
C THR A 24 16.02 1.18 -24.58
N PHE A 25 14.85 0.76 -24.10
CA PHE A 25 14.38 -0.63 -24.26
C PHE A 25 14.07 -1.01 -25.71
N GLY A 26 13.70 -0.05 -26.56
CA GLY A 26 13.42 -0.29 -27.97
C GLY A 26 12.29 -1.28 -28.25
N LYS A 27 11.42 -1.53 -27.27
CA LYS A 27 10.28 -2.44 -27.37
C LYS A 27 8.96 -1.69 -27.23
N PRO A 28 7.86 -2.19 -27.84
CA PRO A 28 6.53 -1.65 -27.63
C PRO A 28 6.13 -1.69 -26.16
N LEU A 29 5.40 -0.66 -25.69
CA LEU A 29 5.00 -0.52 -24.30
C LEU A 29 4.18 -1.71 -23.76
N ASN A 30 3.33 -2.29 -24.58
CA ASN A 30 2.55 -3.48 -24.23
C ASN A 30 3.43 -4.70 -23.92
N GLU A 31 4.57 -4.87 -24.59
CA GLU A 31 5.51 -5.95 -24.29
C GLU A 31 6.25 -5.70 -22.97
N ILE A 32 6.63 -4.45 -22.69
CA ILE A 32 7.27 -4.07 -21.44
C ILE A 32 6.29 -4.28 -20.28
N LEU A 33 5.04 -3.85 -20.43
CA LEU A 33 4.01 -3.97 -19.42
C LEU A 33 3.49 -5.40 -19.22
N ALA A 34 3.61 -6.29 -20.21
CA ALA A 34 3.17 -7.68 -20.10
C ALA A 34 3.91 -8.48 -19.02
N SER A 35 5.15 -8.08 -18.69
CA SER A 35 5.93 -8.67 -17.60
C SER A 35 5.51 -8.16 -16.21
N PHE A 36 4.76 -7.05 -16.12
CA PHE A 36 4.35 -6.44 -14.87
C PHE A 36 3.01 -7.01 -14.42
N LYS A 37 3.03 -7.76 -13.31
CA LYS A 37 1.81 -8.27 -12.66
C LYS A 37 1.43 -7.33 -11.52
N LYS A 38 0.34 -6.60 -11.70
CA LYS A 38 -0.24 -5.79 -10.63
C LYS A 38 -0.97 -6.70 -9.65
N TYR A 39 -0.56 -6.65 -8.39
CA TYR A 39 -1.26 -7.39 -7.33
C TYR A 39 -2.59 -6.70 -6.96
N PRO A 40 -3.61 -7.49 -6.59
CA PRO A 40 -4.81 -6.97 -5.95
C PRO A 40 -4.46 -6.11 -4.74
N GLN A 41 -5.08 -4.93 -4.67
CA GLN A 41 -4.81 -3.94 -3.64
C GLN A 41 -6.12 -3.33 -3.16
N ILE A 42 -6.31 -3.28 -1.85
CA ILE A 42 -7.46 -2.63 -1.21
C ILE A 42 -6.97 -1.53 -0.29
N LEU A 43 -7.41 -0.31 -0.55
CA LEU A 43 -7.20 0.85 0.31
C LEU A 43 -8.51 1.19 1.01
N THR A 44 -8.51 1.09 2.34
CA THR A 44 -9.64 1.47 3.18
C THR A 44 -9.28 2.73 3.98
N ASN A 45 -10.16 3.72 3.95
CA ASN A 45 -10.09 4.91 4.78
C ASN A 45 -11.17 4.82 5.86
N ILE A 46 -10.79 4.95 7.12
CA ILE A 46 -11.69 4.88 8.28
C ILE A 46 -11.66 6.23 8.97
N GLU A 47 -12.82 6.88 9.08
CA GLU A 47 -12.96 8.09 9.90
C GLU A 47 -12.84 7.73 11.36
N VAL A 48 -11.90 8.35 12.05
CA VAL A 48 -11.63 8.10 13.48
C VAL A 48 -11.27 9.40 14.19
N ALA A 49 -11.72 9.54 15.41
CA ALA A 49 -11.41 10.74 16.21
C ALA A 49 -9.90 10.84 16.50
N ASN A 50 -9.24 9.73 16.75
CA ASN A 50 -7.81 9.69 17.06
C ASN A 50 -7.13 8.45 16.47
N ALA A 51 -6.59 8.59 15.26
CA ALA A 51 -5.85 7.52 14.59
C ALA A 51 -4.56 7.11 15.33
N GLU A 52 -3.94 8.04 16.08
CA GLU A 52 -2.71 7.75 16.82
C GLU A 52 -2.98 6.79 18.00
N SER A 53 -4.12 6.92 18.67
CA SER A 53 -4.50 6.02 19.75
C SER A 53 -4.67 4.59 19.26
N ILE A 54 -5.28 4.40 18.08
CA ILE A 54 -5.45 3.08 17.45
C ILE A 54 -4.08 2.51 17.08
N LEU A 55 -3.23 3.32 16.43
CA LEU A 55 -1.89 2.91 16.04
C LEU A 55 -0.99 2.58 17.24
N ALA A 56 -1.20 3.25 18.39
CA ALA A 56 -0.48 2.97 19.63
C ALA A 56 -1.03 1.75 20.39
N ASN A 57 -2.25 1.31 20.08
CA ASN A 57 -2.92 0.22 20.77
C ASN A 57 -2.15 -1.10 20.57
N LYS A 58 -1.78 -1.75 21.67
CA LYS A 58 -0.98 -2.99 21.65
C LYS A 58 -1.69 -4.14 20.93
N LYS A 59 -3.02 -4.27 21.11
CA LYS A 59 -3.82 -5.31 20.43
C LYS A 59 -3.80 -5.11 18.93
N PHE A 60 -3.93 -3.86 18.48
CA PHE A 60 -3.90 -3.53 17.05
C PHE A 60 -2.52 -3.77 16.43
N LYS A 61 -1.45 -3.35 17.10
CA LYS A 61 -0.07 -3.60 16.63
C LYS A 61 0.22 -5.09 16.48
N ASN A 62 -0.07 -5.88 17.51
CA ASN A 62 0.15 -7.33 17.46
C ASN A 62 -0.66 -7.98 16.33
N PHE A 63 -1.87 -7.50 16.08
CA PHE A 63 -2.71 -8.00 15.00
C PHE A 63 -2.14 -7.62 13.63
N CYS A 64 -1.66 -6.39 13.44
CA CYS A 64 -0.98 -5.98 12.21
C CYS A 64 0.27 -6.85 11.94
N GLU A 65 1.09 -7.13 12.95
CA GLU A 65 2.26 -8.01 12.82
C GLU A 65 1.87 -9.44 12.43
N LYS A 66 0.79 -9.96 13.04
CA LYS A 66 0.25 -11.28 12.68
C LYS A 66 -0.20 -11.31 11.21
N VAL A 67 -1.03 -10.34 10.80
CA VAL A 67 -1.52 -10.23 9.43
C VAL A 67 -0.37 -10.05 8.45
N GLN A 68 0.66 -9.25 8.79
CA GLN A 68 1.83 -9.08 7.92
C GLN A 68 2.58 -10.40 7.70
N LYS A 69 2.71 -11.23 8.72
CA LYS A 69 3.33 -12.57 8.60
C LYS A 69 2.51 -13.47 7.69
N GLU A 70 1.19 -13.55 7.91
CA GLU A 70 0.28 -14.39 7.13
C GLU A 70 0.26 -13.97 5.65
N ILE A 71 0.17 -12.66 5.37
CA ILE A 71 0.08 -12.16 4.00
C ILE A 71 1.41 -12.24 3.24
N SER A 72 2.54 -12.30 3.95
CA SER A 72 3.88 -12.44 3.34
C SER A 72 4.04 -13.76 2.60
N GLU A 73 3.30 -14.82 2.97
CA GLU A 73 3.26 -16.10 2.25
C GLU A 73 2.65 -15.95 0.84
N PHE A 74 1.93 -14.85 0.59
CA PHE A 74 1.30 -14.53 -0.69
C PHE A 74 1.98 -13.32 -1.36
N ASP A 75 3.26 -13.09 -1.12
CA ASP A 75 4.02 -11.93 -1.58
C ASP A 75 3.33 -10.60 -1.21
N GLY A 76 2.60 -10.59 -0.10
CA GLY A 76 1.75 -9.47 0.30
C GLY A 76 2.40 -8.55 1.32
N LYS A 77 1.79 -7.38 1.44
CA LYS A 77 2.15 -6.37 2.45
C LYS A 77 0.93 -5.61 2.94
N ILE A 78 1.03 -5.09 4.14
CA ILE A 78 0.10 -4.12 4.69
C ILE A 78 0.81 -2.79 4.95
N LEU A 79 0.06 -1.70 4.83
CA LEU A 79 0.50 -0.38 5.25
C LEU A 79 -0.64 0.28 6.00
N VAL A 80 -0.42 0.54 7.29
CA VAL A 80 -1.39 1.21 8.14
C VAL A 80 -0.80 2.53 8.63
N ARG A 81 -1.49 3.64 8.37
CA ARG A 81 -1.01 4.97 8.76
C ARG A 81 -2.15 5.96 8.97
N LYS A 82 -1.91 6.99 9.74
CA LYS A 82 -2.81 8.16 9.79
C LYS A 82 -2.73 8.97 8.50
N SER A 83 -3.81 9.65 8.15
CA SER A 83 -3.77 10.72 7.14
C SER A 83 -3.03 11.94 7.69
N GLY A 84 -2.29 12.65 6.82
CA GLY A 84 -1.59 13.88 7.22
C GLY A 84 -2.51 15.11 7.34
N THR A 85 -3.66 15.08 6.66
CA THR A 85 -4.54 16.25 6.50
C THR A 85 -5.97 16.01 7.00
N GLU A 86 -6.36 14.78 7.24
CA GLU A 86 -7.72 14.39 7.58
C GLU A 86 -7.73 13.46 8.81
N SER A 87 -8.84 13.44 9.54
CA SER A 87 -9.05 12.53 10.69
C SER A 87 -9.37 11.11 10.22
N LEU A 88 -8.42 10.50 9.48
CA LEU A 88 -8.56 9.19 8.88
C LEU A 88 -7.40 8.26 9.27
N LEU A 89 -7.75 7.01 9.54
CA LEU A 89 -6.81 5.89 9.50
C LEU A 89 -6.87 5.24 8.10
N ARG A 90 -5.74 5.14 7.45
CA ARG A 90 -5.59 4.51 6.12
C ARG A 90 -5.00 3.13 6.28
N ILE A 91 -5.69 2.13 5.76
CA ILE A 91 -5.27 0.73 5.74
C ILE A 91 -5.14 0.29 4.29
N LEU A 92 -3.94 -0.05 3.87
CA LEU A 92 -3.66 -0.63 2.56
C LEU A 92 -3.26 -2.08 2.75
N VAL A 93 -3.89 -2.97 2.00
CA VAL A 93 -3.56 -4.39 1.94
C VAL A 93 -3.34 -4.76 0.48
N GLU A 94 -2.23 -5.42 0.20
CA GLU A 94 -1.85 -5.88 -1.13
C GLU A 94 -1.31 -7.30 -1.04
N ALA A 95 -1.77 -8.19 -1.91
CA ALA A 95 -1.22 -9.54 -2.03
C ALA A 95 -1.50 -10.12 -3.42
N LYS A 96 -0.82 -11.20 -3.76
CA LYS A 96 -0.99 -11.91 -5.03
C LYS A 96 -2.39 -12.53 -5.21
N ASP A 97 -3.03 -12.92 -4.10
CA ASP A 97 -4.36 -13.49 -4.06
C ASP A 97 -5.41 -12.46 -3.61
N SER A 98 -6.45 -12.25 -4.43
CA SER A 98 -7.50 -11.27 -4.14
C SER A 98 -8.33 -11.62 -2.91
N LYS A 99 -8.60 -12.89 -2.67
CA LYS A 99 -9.39 -13.33 -1.50
C LYS A 99 -8.62 -13.09 -0.21
N VAL A 100 -7.31 -13.35 -0.22
CA VAL A 100 -6.42 -13.05 0.91
C VAL A 100 -6.42 -11.56 1.19
N THR A 101 -6.31 -10.72 0.14
CA THR A 101 -6.37 -9.26 0.25
C THR A 101 -7.68 -8.79 0.87
N GLU A 102 -8.82 -9.33 0.42
CA GLU A 102 -10.16 -8.97 0.93
C GLU A 102 -10.34 -9.37 2.39
N ILE A 103 -9.97 -10.61 2.76
CA ILE A 103 -10.12 -11.12 4.13
C ILE A 103 -9.31 -10.26 5.10
N HIS A 104 -8.05 -10.03 4.82
CA HIS A 104 -7.18 -9.28 5.73
C HIS A 104 -7.51 -7.78 5.79
N SER A 105 -7.94 -7.19 4.67
CA SER A 105 -8.43 -5.82 4.64
C SER A 105 -9.65 -5.65 5.54
N LYS A 106 -10.62 -6.58 5.45
CA LYS A 106 -11.80 -6.58 6.29
C LYS A 106 -11.45 -6.74 7.76
N GLN A 107 -10.63 -7.73 8.11
CA GLN A 107 -10.23 -8.01 9.51
C GLN A 107 -9.54 -6.81 10.17
N LEU A 108 -8.60 -6.15 9.45
CA LEU A 108 -7.92 -4.95 9.95
C LEU A 108 -8.88 -3.78 10.11
N THR A 109 -9.80 -3.63 9.16
CA THR A 109 -10.83 -2.57 9.18
C THR A 109 -11.79 -2.74 10.37
N ASP A 110 -12.29 -3.96 10.58
CA ASP A 110 -13.23 -4.26 11.67
C ASP A 110 -12.57 -4.02 13.03
N LEU A 111 -11.34 -4.53 13.24
CA LEU A 111 -10.61 -4.29 14.48
C LEU A 111 -10.30 -2.80 14.70
N ALA A 112 -9.97 -2.05 13.66
CA ALA A 112 -9.72 -0.61 13.78
C ALA A 112 -10.98 0.16 14.17
N LYS A 113 -12.15 -0.22 13.62
CA LYS A 113 -13.45 0.36 13.99
C LYS A 113 -13.86 0.05 15.44
N ASP A 114 -13.58 -1.17 15.89
CA ASP A 114 -13.86 -1.57 17.29
C ASP A 114 -13.02 -0.80 18.31
N LEU A 115 -11.91 -0.19 17.89
CA LEU A 115 -10.99 0.56 18.73
C LEU A 115 -11.14 2.09 18.56
N ALA A 116 -11.98 2.55 17.63
CA ALA A 116 -12.25 3.96 17.37
C ALA A 116 -13.24 4.54 18.40
#